data_36ec7ae40a9ad7dd5f5a3703f372f71a
#
_entry.id   36ec7ae40a9ad7dd5f5a3703f372f71a
#
_cell.length_a   1.000
_cell.length_b   1.000
_cell.length_c   1.000
_cell.angle_alpha   90.00
_cell.angle_beta   90.00
_cell.angle_gamma   90.00
#
_symmetry.space_group_name_H-M   'P 1'
#
loop_
_entity.id
_entity.type
_entity.pdbx_description
1 polymer ?
#
loop_
_entity_poly.entity_id
_entity_poly.type
_entity_poly.pdbx_seq_one_letter_code
_entity_poly.pdbx_strand_id
1 'polypeptide(L)'
;LLLDVIPLSLGIETLGGVATKLIERNTTIPTSKSQVFSTAADNQTSVEIHITQGERPMASDNKSLGRFILDGIPPAPRGMPQIEVSFDVDTNGILNVTAKDKASGKEQSIRIEASSGLSEEDIKKMKDEAETHAEEDLKKKELVDQKNTAEMMIFTAEKSLKEYGDKIGEDIKKKIKKKIE
;
A
#
# COMPACT_ATOMS: atom_id res chain seq x y z
N LEU A 1 15.87 -25.13 -20.07
CA LEU A 1 16.31 -24.16 -19.06
C LEU A 1 15.19 -23.98 -18.03
N LEU A 2 15.44 -24.37 -16.78
CA LEU A 2 14.52 -24.12 -15.68
C LEU A 2 14.80 -22.71 -15.11
N LEU A 3 13.78 -21.87 -15.12
CA LEU A 3 13.82 -20.54 -14.49
C LEU A 3 12.92 -20.57 -13.26
N ASP A 4 13.46 -20.17 -12.12
CA ASP A 4 12.67 -19.94 -10.92
C ASP A 4 11.93 -18.60 -11.04
N VAL A 5 10.65 -18.63 -10.74
CA VAL A 5 9.77 -17.45 -10.79
C VAL A 5 8.98 -17.29 -9.49
N ILE A 6 8.51 -16.08 -9.26
CA ILE A 6 7.57 -15.77 -8.17
C ILE A 6 6.22 -16.40 -8.49
N PRO A 7 5.68 -17.32 -7.66
CA PRO A 7 4.44 -18.03 -7.96
C PRO A 7 3.18 -17.17 -7.79
N LEU A 8 3.20 -16.24 -6.84
CA LEU A 8 2.12 -15.29 -6.53
C LEU A 8 2.71 -13.90 -6.30
N SER A 9 1.98 -12.87 -6.72
CA SER A 9 2.40 -11.48 -6.58
C SER A 9 2.66 -11.10 -5.12
N LEU A 10 3.71 -10.30 -4.92
CA LEU A 10 4.15 -9.79 -3.63
C LEU A 10 3.87 -8.29 -3.56
N GLY A 11 3.35 -7.83 -2.47
CA GLY A 11 3.03 -6.42 -2.29
C GLY A 11 2.83 -6.04 -0.84
N ILE A 12 2.36 -4.82 -0.64
CA ILE A 12 2.03 -4.27 0.67
C ILE A 12 0.59 -3.77 0.72
N GLU A 13 0.03 -3.75 1.91
CA GLU A 13 -1.24 -3.09 2.18
C GLU A 13 -1.05 -1.58 2.16
N THR A 14 -1.91 -0.90 1.42
CA THR A 14 -1.94 0.56 1.29
C THR A 14 -3.29 1.10 1.72
N LEU A 15 -3.46 2.42 1.62
CA LEU A 15 -4.64 3.15 2.10
C LEU A 15 -5.97 2.48 1.66
N GLY A 16 -6.84 2.24 2.64
CA GLY A 16 -8.12 1.58 2.41
C GLY A 16 -8.05 0.06 2.37
N GLY A 17 -6.92 -0.56 2.73
CA GLY A 17 -6.74 -2.01 2.74
C GLY A 17 -6.46 -2.62 1.36
N VAL A 18 -6.05 -1.80 0.40
CA VAL A 18 -5.70 -2.25 -0.96
C VAL A 18 -4.34 -2.95 -0.96
N ALA A 19 -4.24 -4.08 -1.65
CA ALA A 19 -2.97 -4.75 -1.92
C ALA A 19 -2.29 -4.09 -3.13
N THR A 20 -1.20 -3.38 -2.88
CA THR A 20 -0.38 -2.76 -3.93
C THR A 20 0.79 -3.68 -4.26
N LYS A 21 0.81 -4.20 -5.46
CA LYS A 21 1.83 -5.15 -5.93
C LYS A 21 3.13 -4.43 -6.25
N LEU A 22 4.26 -4.94 -5.74
CA LEU A 22 5.61 -4.52 -6.10
C LEU A 22 6.26 -5.51 -7.05
N ILE A 23 6.08 -6.81 -6.82
CA ILE A 23 6.58 -7.88 -7.69
C ILE A 23 5.39 -8.70 -8.18
N GLU A 24 5.18 -8.71 -9.49
CA GLU A 24 4.12 -9.49 -10.12
C GLU A 24 4.47 -10.98 -10.16
N ARG A 25 3.44 -11.84 -10.11
CA ARG A 25 3.61 -13.28 -10.35
C ARG A 25 4.33 -13.54 -11.67
N ASN A 26 5.02 -14.66 -11.76
CA ASN A 26 5.84 -15.09 -12.90
C ASN A 26 7.07 -14.21 -13.17
N THR A 27 7.41 -13.29 -12.27
CA THR A 27 8.69 -12.57 -12.35
C THR A 27 9.84 -13.52 -12.04
N THR A 28 10.85 -13.57 -12.89
CA THR A 28 12.05 -14.37 -12.70
C THR A 28 12.87 -13.86 -11.52
N ILE A 29 13.36 -14.78 -10.68
CA ILE A 29 14.25 -14.45 -9.57
C ILE A 29 15.73 -14.77 -9.93
N PRO A 30 16.71 -14.02 -9.38
CA PRO A 30 16.57 -12.95 -8.41
C PRO A 30 15.95 -11.68 -9.01
N THR A 31 15.27 -10.89 -8.17
CA THR A 31 14.66 -9.63 -8.60
C THR A 31 14.62 -8.62 -7.44
N SER A 32 14.68 -7.34 -7.80
CA SER A 32 14.54 -6.24 -6.86
C SER A 32 13.57 -5.20 -7.42
N LYS A 33 12.64 -4.73 -6.60
CA LYS A 33 11.67 -3.68 -6.92
C LYS A 33 11.52 -2.75 -5.74
N SER A 34 11.42 -1.46 -6.02
CA SER A 34 11.13 -0.44 -5.01
C SER A 34 10.06 0.52 -5.46
N GLN A 35 9.32 1.05 -4.50
CA GLN A 35 8.30 2.06 -4.73
C GLN A 35 8.25 3.01 -3.54
N VAL A 36 7.97 4.28 -3.80
CA VAL A 36 7.81 5.30 -2.77
C VAL A 36 6.34 5.42 -2.39
N PHE A 37 6.09 5.37 -1.08
CA PHE A 37 4.79 5.57 -0.45
C PHE A 37 4.85 6.81 0.46
N SER A 38 3.71 7.20 1.00
CA SER A 38 3.63 8.32 1.93
C SER A 38 2.71 8.01 3.11
N THR A 39 2.55 8.98 4.00
CA THR A 39 1.67 8.89 5.16
C THR A 39 0.21 9.20 4.79
N ALA A 40 -0.72 8.60 5.53
CA ALA A 40 -2.17 8.76 5.36
C ALA A 40 -2.77 9.84 6.28
N ALA A 41 -2.05 10.25 7.32
CA ALA A 41 -2.50 11.23 8.31
C ALA A 41 -1.46 12.32 8.54
N ASP A 42 -1.92 13.50 8.95
CA ASP A 42 -1.04 14.59 9.34
C ASP A 42 -0.26 14.23 10.61
N ASN A 43 1.01 14.64 10.65
CA ASN A 43 1.93 14.40 11.78
C ASN A 43 2.11 12.93 12.15
N GLN A 44 1.91 12.01 11.20
CA GLN A 44 2.14 10.60 11.38
C GLN A 44 3.65 10.33 11.50
N THR A 45 4.07 9.74 12.63
CA THR A 45 5.48 9.49 12.97
C THR A 45 5.91 8.05 12.78
N SER A 46 4.98 7.16 12.43
CA SER A 46 5.26 5.75 12.15
C SER A 46 4.39 5.23 11.00
N VAL A 47 4.89 4.23 10.28
CA VAL A 47 4.13 3.49 9.27
C VAL A 47 4.26 2.00 9.52
N GLU A 48 3.15 1.27 9.45
CA GLU A 48 3.15 -0.19 9.43
C GLU A 48 3.28 -0.66 7.99
N ILE A 49 4.23 -1.55 7.76
CA ILE A 49 4.41 -2.24 6.48
C ILE A 49 3.85 -3.66 6.65
N HIS A 50 2.71 -3.92 6.01
CA HIS A 50 2.08 -5.23 5.96
C HIS A 50 2.33 -5.86 4.60
N ILE A 51 3.13 -6.93 4.58
CA ILE A 51 3.52 -7.64 3.36
C ILE A 51 2.49 -8.71 3.06
N THR A 52 2.01 -8.73 1.83
CA THR A 52 0.99 -9.67 1.36
C THR A 52 1.45 -10.43 0.13
N GLN A 53 0.91 -11.62 -0.03
CA GLN A 53 1.12 -12.48 -1.20
C GLN A 53 -0.23 -12.94 -1.74
N GLY A 54 -0.45 -12.73 -3.03
CA GLY A 54 -1.67 -13.16 -3.70
C GLY A 54 -2.08 -12.22 -4.83
N GLU A 55 -3.18 -12.57 -5.50
CA GLU A 55 -3.65 -11.90 -6.70
C GLU A 55 -4.90 -11.05 -6.46
N ARG A 56 -5.49 -11.09 -5.26
CA ARG A 56 -6.70 -10.33 -4.96
C ARG A 56 -6.41 -8.86 -4.66
N PRO A 57 -7.29 -7.95 -5.06
CA PRO A 57 -7.10 -6.50 -4.88
C PRO A 57 -7.05 -6.02 -3.43
N MET A 58 -7.76 -6.71 -2.51
CA MET A 58 -7.76 -6.34 -1.10
C MET A 58 -6.74 -7.15 -0.32
N ALA A 59 -5.96 -6.48 0.53
CA ALA A 59 -4.91 -7.11 1.33
C ALA A 59 -5.44 -8.23 2.24
N SER A 60 -6.65 -8.05 2.80
CA SER A 60 -7.31 -9.03 3.67
C SER A 60 -7.65 -10.35 2.99
N ASP A 61 -7.77 -10.35 1.67
CA ASP A 61 -8.10 -11.52 0.85
C ASP A 61 -6.83 -12.27 0.36
N ASN A 62 -5.67 -11.74 0.66
CA ASN A 62 -4.36 -12.32 0.34
C ASN A 62 -3.70 -12.93 1.58
N LYS A 63 -2.66 -13.72 1.38
CA LYS A 63 -1.86 -14.26 2.47
C LYS A 63 -0.99 -13.17 3.09
N SER A 64 -1.05 -13.02 4.41
CA SER A 64 -0.11 -12.18 5.16
C SER A 64 1.23 -12.89 5.32
N LEU A 65 2.32 -12.27 4.89
CA LEU A 65 3.67 -12.80 5.05
C LEU A 65 4.37 -12.25 6.28
N GLY A 66 4.01 -11.06 6.72
CA GLY A 66 4.60 -10.42 7.87
C GLY A 66 4.24 -8.95 7.99
N ARG A 67 4.60 -8.36 9.11
CA ARG A 67 4.41 -6.94 9.42
C ARG A 67 5.61 -6.41 10.16
N PHE A 68 5.95 -5.15 9.90
CA PHE A 68 6.92 -4.42 10.71
C PHE A 68 6.57 -2.93 10.70
N ILE A 69 7.12 -2.19 11.66
CA ILE A 69 6.85 -0.77 11.83
C ILE A 69 8.14 0.01 11.58
N LEU A 70 8.08 0.99 10.69
CA LEU A 70 9.07 2.04 10.58
C LEU A 70 8.63 3.21 11.45
N ASP A 71 9.41 3.50 12.49
CA ASP A 71 9.12 4.55 13.47
C ASP A 71 10.11 5.71 13.38
N GLY A 72 9.74 6.84 13.97
CA GLY A 72 10.58 8.03 14.04
C GLY A 72 10.63 8.83 12.74
N ILE A 73 9.57 8.79 11.95
CA ILE A 73 9.36 9.67 10.82
C ILE A 73 9.11 11.08 11.37
N PRO A 74 9.80 12.12 10.85
CA PRO A 74 9.53 13.50 11.26
C PRO A 74 8.08 13.91 10.99
N PRO A 75 7.38 14.56 11.95
CA PRO A 75 6.03 15.04 11.74
C PRO A 75 5.95 15.95 10.52
N ALA A 76 5.01 15.68 9.63
CA ALA A 76 4.76 16.46 8.42
C ALA A 76 3.29 16.31 7.99
N PRO A 77 2.78 17.20 7.14
CA PRO A 77 1.48 17.00 6.52
C PRO A 77 1.42 15.66 5.76
N ARG A 78 0.26 15.01 5.80
CA ARG A 78 0.06 13.75 5.06
C ARG A 78 0.43 13.90 3.58
N GLY A 79 1.00 12.85 3.01
CA GLY A 79 1.45 12.85 1.63
C GLY A 79 2.83 13.52 1.38
N MET A 80 3.40 14.17 2.37
CA MET A 80 4.73 14.80 2.27
C MET A 80 5.89 13.85 2.56
N PRO A 81 5.85 13.00 3.60
CA PRO A 81 6.92 12.03 3.83
C PRO A 81 7.08 11.08 2.64
N GLN A 82 8.32 10.70 2.37
CA GLN A 82 8.66 9.74 1.31
C GLN A 82 9.26 8.49 1.94
N ILE A 83 8.49 7.43 1.93
CA ILE A 83 8.88 6.12 2.45
C ILE A 83 9.17 5.19 1.28
N GLU A 84 10.42 4.90 1.04
CA GLU A 84 10.83 3.94 0.02
C GLU A 84 10.74 2.53 0.58
N VAL A 85 9.91 1.71 -0.06
CA VAL A 85 9.77 0.29 0.25
C VAL A 85 10.43 -0.51 -0.86
N SER A 86 11.41 -1.34 -0.49
CA SER A 86 12.17 -2.18 -1.42
C SER A 86 11.91 -3.64 -1.13
N PHE A 87 11.64 -4.41 -2.18
CA PHE A 87 11.48 -5.85 -2.16
C PHE A 87 12.65 -6.47 -2.93
N ASP A 88 13.47 -7.25 -2.23
CA ASP A 88 14.62 -7.96 -2.81
C ASP A 88 14.42 -9.47 -2.62
N VAL A 89 14.31 -10.20 -3.73
CA VAL A 89 14.20 -11.66 -3.72
C VAL A 89 15.49 -12.24 -4.29
N ASP A 90 16.16 -13.07 -3.50
CA ASP A 90 17.40 -13.74 -3.91
C ASP A 90 17.14 -15.01 -4.74
N THR A 91 18.21 -15.66 -5.17
CA THR A 91 18.16 -16.91 -5.97
C THR A 91 17.54 -18.08 -5.23
N ASN A 92 17.50 -18.04 -3.90
CA ASN A 92 16.86 -19.05 -3.04
C ASN A 92 15.38 -18.73 -2.76
N GLY A 93 14.88 -17.62 -3.30
CA GLY A 93 13.52 -17.16 -3.07
C GLY A 93 13.31 -16.47 -1.72
N ILE A 94 14.37 -16.05 -1.03
CA ILE A 94 14.27 -15.31 0.21
C ILE A 94 13.94 -13.87 -0.10
N LEU A 95 12.87 -13.35 0.50
CA LEU A 95 12.41 -11.97 0.38
C LEU A 95 12.92 -11.13 1.54
N ASN A 96 13.64 -10.06 1.22
CA ASN A 96 13.95 -8.99 2.15
C ASN A 96 13.10 -7.77 1.80
N VAL A 97 12.35 -7.26 2.76
CA VAL A 97 11.56 -6.03 2.63
C VAL A 97 12.18 -4.98 3.51
N THR A 98 12.52 -3.84 2.92
CA THR A 98 13.11 -2.70 3.60
C THR A 98 12.23 -1.48 3.40
N ALA A 99 11.93 -0.77 4.47
CA ALA A 99 11.27 0.53 4.42
C ALA A 99 12.21 1.61 4.96
N LYS A 100 12.39 2.68 4.19
CA LYS A 100 13.30 3.79 4.52
C LYS A 100 12.61 5.12 4.36
N ASP A 101 12.64 5.92 5.41
CA ASP A 101 12.26 7.33 5.31
C ASP A 101 13.40 8.14 4.69
N LYS A 102 13.14 8.75 3.53
CA LYS A 102 14.16 9.51 2.78
C LYS A 102 14.63 10.76 3.49
N ALA A 103 13.79 11.36 4.34
CA ALA A 103 14.11 12.60 5.04
C ALA A 103 15.04 12.34 6.24
N SER A 104 14.71 11.38 7.10
CA SER A 104 15.50 11.07 8.30
C SER A 104 16.59 10.04 8.07
N GLY A 105 16.50 9.26 6.99
CA GLY A 105 17.37 8.12 6.72
C GLY A 105 17.08 6.89 7.60
N LYS A 106 16.05 6.94 8.45
CA LYS A 106 15.64 5.80 9.28
C LYS A 106 15.12 4.67 8.41
N GLU A 107 15.48 3.46 8.81
CA GLU A 107 15.24 2.26 8.03
C GLU A 107 14.87 1.11 8.95
N GLN A 108 13.94 0.26 8.51
CA GLN A 108 13.60 -1.02 9.11
C GLN A 108 13.43 -2.06 8.02
N SER A 109 13.70 -3.32 8.36
CA SER A 109 13.60 -4.42 7.42
C SER A 109 13.08 -5.69 8.08
N ILE A 110 12.52 -6.57 7.24
CA ILE A 110 12.13 -7.92 7.61
C ILE A 110 12.64 -8.89 6.55
N ARG A 111 13.03 -10.08 6.99
CA ARG A 111 13.39 -11.21 6.11
C ARG A 111 12.29 -12.25 6.17
N ILE A 112 11.84 -12.69 5.00
CA ILE A 112 10.77 -13.68 4.84
C ILE A 112 11.28 -14.79 3.93
N GLU A 113 11.18 -16.04 4.39
CA GLU A 113 11.47 -17.18 3.53
C GLU A 113 10.31 -17.38 2.55
N ALA A 114 10.62 -17.32 1.25
CA ALA A 114 9.62 -17.35 0.20
C ALA A 114 8.84 -18.66 0.10
N SER A 115 9.40 -19.74 0.61
CA SER A 115 8.75 -21.05 0.66
C SER A 115 7.90 -21.26 1.91
N SER A 116 7.45 -20.21 2.56
CA SER A 116 6.73 -20.28 3.84
C SER A 116 5.38 -21.00 3.76
N GLY A 117 5.41 -22.26 3.31
CA GLY A 117 4.34 -23.23 3.52
C GLY A 117 3.18 -23.19 2.53
N LEU A 118 3.30 -22.55 1.36
CA LEU A 118 2.33 -22.70 0.28
C LEU A 118 2.64 -23.95 -0.57
N SER A 119 1.71 -24.90 -0.57
CA SER A 119 1.75 -26.02 -1.50
C SER A 119 1.32 -25.57 -2.92
N GLU A 120 1.60 -26.40 -3.92
CA GLU A 120 1.11 -26.15 -5.29
C GLU A 120 -0.42 -26.08 -5.34
N GLU A 121 -1.11 -26.83 -4.47
CA GLU A 121 -2.57 -26.80 -4.33
C GLU A 121 -3.04 -25.46 -3.77
N ASP A 122 -2.35 -24.91 -2.75
CA ASP A 122 -2.66 -23.60 -2.19
C ASP A 122 -2.48 -22.49 -3.22
N ILE A 123 -1.38 -22.54 -3.98
CA ILE A 123 -1.10 -21.58 -5.06
C ILE A 123 -2.21 -21.62 -6.12
N LYS A 124 -2.59 -22.81 -6.56
CA LYS A 124 -3.67 -23.00 -7.53
C LYS A 124 -4.99 -22.47 -6.98
N LYS A 125 -5.33 -22.84 -5.75
CA LYS A 125 -6.55 -22.37 -5.07
C LYS A 125 -6.61 -20.85 -5.01
N MET A 126 -5.52 -20.19 -4.60
CA MET A 126 -5.47 -18.73 -4.52
C MET A 126 -5.64 -18.06 -5.89
N LYS A 127 -5.10 -18.65 -6.97
CA LYS A 127 -5.32 -18.19 -8.34
C LYS A 127 -6.78 -18.36 -8.77
N ASP A 128 -7.36 -19.52 -8.52
CA ASP A 128 -8.74 -19.83 -8.89
C ASP A 128 -9.73 -18.93 -8.11
N GLU A 129 -9.49 -18.68 -6.83
CA GLU A 129 -10.27 -17.74 -6.01
C GLU A 129 -10.19 -16.31 -6.55
N ALA A 130 -9.00 -15.86 -6.96
CA ALA A 130 -8.83 -14.54 -7.56
C ALA A 130 -9.62 -14.40 -8.88
N GLU A 131 -9.65 -15.43 -9.72
CA GLU A 131 -10.45 -15.45 -10.94
C GLU A 131 -11.95 -15.49 -10.65
N THR A 132 -12.36 -16.34 -9.70
CA THR A 132 -13.78 -16.50 -9.32
C THR A 132 -14.38 -15.22 -8.74
N HIS A 133 -13.61 -14.49 -7.96
CA HIS A 133 -14.05 -13.24 -7.32
C HIS A 133 -13.67 -11.97 -8.08
N ALA A 134 -13.08 -12.08 -9.27
CA ALA A 134 -12.52 -10.94 -10.01
C ALA A 134 -13.49 -9.78 -10.18
N GLU A 135 -14.75 -10.05 -10.53
CA GLU A 135 -15.75 -9.01 -10.76
C GLU A 135 -16.18 -8.34 -9.44
N GLU A 136 -16.39 -9.13 -8.39
CA GLU A 136 -16.74 -8.61 -7.06
C GLU A 136 -15.58 -7.80 -6.46
N ASP A 137 -14.37 -8.31 -6.59
CA ASP A 137 -13.16 -7.67 -6.09
C ASP A 137 -12.86 -6.38 -6.81
N LEU A 138 -13.13 -6.30 -8.12
CA LEU A 138 -12.99 -5.07 -8.89
C LEU A 138 -13.95 -3.98 -8.36
N LYS A 139 -15.20 -4.34 -8.11
CA LYS A 139 -16.20 -3.41 -7.53
C LYS A 139 -15.79 -2.93 -6.14
N LYS A 140 -15.27 -3.82 -5.29
CA LYS A 140 -14.76 -3.47 -3.96
C LYS A 140 -13.60 -2.48 -4.06
N LYS A 141 -12.63 -2.75 -4.94
CA LYS A 141 -11.49 -1.87 -5.16
C LYS A 141 -11.91 -0.50 -5.68
N GLU A 142 -12.80 -0.45 -6.67
CA GLU A 142 -13.32 0.81 -7.21
C GLU A 142 -14.01 1.64 -6.12
N LEU A 143 -14.78 1.01 -5.23
CA LEU A 143 -15.43 1.70 -4.12
C LEU A 143 -14.41 2.28 -3.14
N VAL A 144 -13.36 1.54 -2.81
CA VAL A 144 -12.27 2.01 -1.93
C VAL A 144 -11.51 3.16 -2.61
N ASP A 145 -11.19 3.05 -3.88
CA ASP A 145 -10.49 4.09 -4.63
C ASP A 145 -11.32 5.39 -4.69
N GLN A 146 -12.63 5.27 -4.92
CA GLN A 146 -13.56 6.41 -4.88
C GLN A 146 -13.64 7.04 -3.49
N LYS A 147 -13.72 6.24 -2.44
CA LYS A 147 -13.71 6.72 -1.06
C LYS A 147 -12.41 7.46 -0.74
N ASN A 148 -11.26 6.88 -1.05
CA ASN A 148 -9.96 7.51 -0.84
C ASN A 148 -9.84 8.84 -1.60
N THR A 149 -10.32 8.90 -2.84
CA THR A 149 -10.34 10.12 -3.64
C THR A 149 -11.24 11.18 -3.01
N ALA A 150 -12.44 10.80 -2.57
CA ALA A 150 -13.38 11.72 -1.91
C ALA A 150 -12.78 12.30 -0.61
N GLU A 151 -12.16 11.45 0.23
CA GLU A 151 -11.50 11.89 1.46
C GLU A 151 -10.34 12.86 1.18
N MET A 152 -9.56 12.61 0.13
CA MET A 152 -8.49 13.53 -0.29
C MET A 152 -9.04 14.87 -0.77
N MET A 153 -10.15 14.87 -1.53
CA MET A 153 -10.81 16.09 -1.98
C MET A 153 -11.37 16.91 -0.81
N ILE A 154 -12.01 16.25 0.16
CA ILE A 154 -12.51 16.87 1.39
C ILE A 154 -11.36 17.53 2.17
N PHE A 155 -10.28 16.79 2.39
CA PHE A 155 -9.10 17.33 3.07
C PHE A 155 -8.52 18.55 2.37
N THR A 156 -8.40 18.52 1.05
CA THR A 156 -7.87 19.63 0.26
C THR A 156 -8.79 20.85 0.35
N ALA A 157 -10.10 20.63 0.31
CA ALA A 157 -11.10 21.70 0.45
C ALA A 157 -11.06 22.33 1.86
N GLU A 158 -10.98 21.51 2.91
CA GLU A 158 -10.87 21.99 4.30
C GLU A 158 -9.58 22.78 4.52
N LYS A 159 -8.44 22.28 4.00
CA LYS A 159 -7.16 22.99 4.06
C LYS A 159 -7.23 24.35 3.36
N SER A 160 -7.80 24.39 2.16
CA SER A 160 -7.98 25.63 1.41
C SER A 160 -8.89 26.62 2.13
N LEU A 161 -9.97 26.14 2.75
CA LEU A 161 -10.83 26.98 3.59
C LEU A 161 -10.11 27.55 4.82
N LYS A 162 -9.21 26.78 5.42
CA LYS A 162 -8.41 27.24 6.56
C LYS A 162 -7.38 28.29 6.16
N GLU A 163 -6.74 28.11 5.00
CA GLU A 163 -5.66 29.00 4.52
C GLU A 163 -6.20 30.29 3.88
N TYR A 164 -7.33 30.22 3.18
CA TYR A 164 -7.86 31.31 2.36
C TYR A 164 -9.27 31.77 2.75
N GLY A 165 -9.88 31.14 3.77
CA GLY A 165 -11.27 31.39 4.15
C GLY A 165 -11.58 32.85 4.54
N ASP A 166 -10.58 33.59 5.00
CA ASP A 166 -10.72 35.01 5.35
C ASP A 166 -10.77 35.93 4.11
N LYS A 167 -10.40 35.40 2.95
CA LYS A 167 -10.42 36.11 1.65
C LYS A 167 -11.70 35.92 0.86
N ILE A 168 -12.59 35.04 1.33
CA ILE A 168 -13.88 34.75 0.69
C ILE A 168 -15.03 35.17 1.60
N GLY A 169 -16.14 35.65 0.98
CA GLY A 169 -17.31 36.06 1.74
C GLY A 169 -17.93 34.91 2.55
N GLU A 170 -18.49 35.24 3.71
CA GLU A 170 -19.11 34.28 4.66
C GLU A 170 -20.16 33.37 4.01
N ASP A 171 -20.93 33.86 3.04
CA ASP A 171 -21.92 33.08 2.32
C ASP A 171 -21.31 31.95 1.46
N ILE A 172 -20.15 32.21 0.85
CA ILE A 172 -19.41 31.23 0.05
C ILE A 172 -18.80 30.19 0.98
N LYS A 173 -18.24 30.64 2.11
CA LYS A 173 -17.66 29.77 3.14
C LYS A 173 -18.68 28.77 3.70
N LYS A 174 -19.92 29.24 3.99
CA LYS A 174 -21.03 28.39 4.44
C LYS A 174 -21.46 27.38 3.38
N LYS A 175 -21.53 27.79 2.11
CA LYS A 175 -21.90 26.89 1.00
C LYS A 175 -20.87 25.78 0.80
N ILE A 176 -19.57 26.08 0.94
CA ILE A 176 -18.49 25.08 0.81
C ILE A 176 -18.56 24.11 1.99
N LYS A 177 -18.67 24.59 3.25
CA LYS A 177 -18.79 23.72 4.43
C LYS A 177 -19.95 22.74 4.31
N LYS A 178 -21.13 23.21 3.87
CA LYS A 178 -22.30 22.34 3.68
C LYS A 178 -22.13 21.25 2.63
N LYS A 179 -21.17 21.40 1.69
CA LYS A 179 -20.87 20.37 0.67
C LYS A 179 -19.81 19.38 1.10
N ILE A 180 -19.04 19.70 2.14
CA ILE A 180 -18.00 18.85 2.72
C ILE A 180 -18.61 17.89 3.77
N GLU A 181 -19.64 18.32 4.48
CA GLU A 181 -20.44 17.49 5.39
C GLU A 181 -21.34 16.50 4.61
#